data_2f963105a899ac4864a5924d807770b9
#
_entry.id   2f963105a899ac4864a5924d807770b9
#
_cell.length_a   1.000
_cell.length_b   1.000
_cell.length_c   1.000
_cell.angle_alpha   90.00
_cell.angle_beta   90.00
_cell.angle_gamma   90.00
#
_symmetry.space_group_name_H-M   'P 1'
#
loop_
_entity.id
_entity.type
_entity.pdbx_description
1 polymer ?
#
loop_
_entity_poly.entity_id
_entity_poly.type
_entity_poly.pdbx_seq_one_letter_code
_entity_poly.pdbx_strand_id
1 'polypeptide(L)'
;MCGIFGFILSKPLSMKEVFAVLKKLEVSKYPDEEFPVGGYGAGIAIMFADGDVRIEKVGKTADSPAGELEEIVKNASIMNAGLSNAKVLLGHVRNPSPGNMGTAKFKEAAQPFVGHFEQQLTVVSVHNGTVENWKDLRADLKEHVFESEKAGSFIDSEVIPHYFGEILLEQEDVDGAAYELLDTLEGSNAAALLQIDEENAFLHLIYKGKPRGLTVWANNKGEVIFCSRPEPVEKELESLLLSRKFKEKISISHQEDAGLKLTFRVPT
;
A
#
# COMPACT_ATOMS: atom_id res chain seq x y z
N MET A 1 0.19 5.78 -13.22
CA MET A 1 -0.18 4.62 -12.37
C MET A 1 0.99 4.25 -11.48
N CYS A 2 0.72 3.84 -10.26
CA CYS A 2 1.66 3.68 -9.15
C CYS A 2 2.20 2.25 -9.01
N GLY A 3 3.07 2.01 -8.02
CA GLY A 3 3.50 0.69 -7.60
C GLY A 3 3.30 0.51 -6.11
N ILE A 4 2.85 -0.67 -5.70
CA ILE A 4 2.70 -1.07 -4.30
C ILE A 4 3.59 -2.25 -3.96
N PHE A 5 4.09 -2.28 -2.74
CA PHE A 5 4.91 -3.34 -2.16
C PHE A 5 4.62 -3.43 -0.67
N GLY A 6 4.64 -4.61 -0.10
CA GLY A 6 4.54 -4.75 1.35
C GLY A 6 4.65 -6.18 1.83
N PHE A 7 4.52 -6.35 3.15
CA PHE A 7 4.66 -7.66 3.78
C PHE A 7 3.98 -7.74 5.15
N ILE A 8 3.70 -8.99 5.55
CA ILE A 8 3.57 -9.43 6.94
C ILE A 8 4.72 -10.41 7.19
N LEU A 9 5.64 -10.12 8.10
CA LEU A 9 6.78 -10.98 8.39
C LEU A 9 7.03 -11.11 9.89
N SER A 10 7.35 -12.32 10.34
CA SER A 10 7.76 -12.60 11.74
C SER A 10 9.13 -11.98 12.08
N LYS A 11 10.02 -11.91 11.09
CA LYS A 11 11.28 -11.16 11.15
C LYS A 11 11.27 -10.19 9.99
N PRO A 12 11.28 -8.88 10.23
CA PRO A 12 11.19 -7.88 9.17
C PRO A 12 12.40 -7.93 8.24
N LEU A 13 12.24 -7.30 7.09
CA LEU A 13 13.34 -6.96 6.18
C LEU A 13 14.21 -5.87 6.81
N SER A 14 15.48 -5.85 6.46
CA SER A 14 16.30 -4.68 6.71
C SER A 14 15.81 -3.49 5.86
N MET A 15 16.07 -2.26 6.31
CA MET A 15 15.76 -1.06 5.51
C MET A 15 16.42 -1.10 4.14
N LYS A 16 17.64 -1.62 4.06
CA LYS A 16 18.35 -1.78 2.78
C LYS A 16 17.53 -2.65 1.80
N GLU A 17 16.98 -3.76 2.27
CA GLU A 17 16.15 -4.66 1.44
C GLU A 17 14.83 -3.99 1.04
N VAL A 18 14.14 -3.33 1.97
CA VAL A 18 12.90 -2.60 1.70
C VAL A 18 13.13 -1.55 0.60
N PHE A 19 14.13 -0.69 0.77
CA PHE A 19 14.40 0.37 -0.21
C PHE A 19 15.05 -0.14 -1.49
N ALA A 20 15.75 -1.29 -1.48
CA ALA A 20 16.18 -1.95 -2.72
C ALA A 20 14.97 -2.34 -3.59
N VAL A 21 13.92 -2.92 -2.98
CA VAL A 21 12.67 -3.24 -3.68
C VAL A 21 11.96 -1.97 -4.16
N LEU A 22 11.75 -0.97 -3.28
CA LEU A 22 11.02 0.25 -3.63
C LEU A 22 11.71 1.05 -4.75
N LYS A 23 13.02 1.25 -4.69
CA LYS A 23 13.79 1.96 -5.74
C LYS A 23 13.74 1.21 -7.08
N LYS A 24 13.76 -0.11 -7.03
CA LYS A 24 13.65 -0.92 -8.24
C LYS A 24 12.24 -0.90 -8.82
N LEU A 25 11.23 -0.93 -7.94
CA LEU A 25 9.83 -0.76 -8.33
C LEU A 25 9.58 0.63 -8.93
N GLU A 26 10.15 1.69 -8.35
CA GLU A 26 10.01 3.07 -8.81
C GLU A 26 10.36 3.24 -10.30
N VAL A 27 11.42 2.61 -10.76
CA VAL A 27 11.89 2.68 -12.16
C VAL A 27 11.39 1.55 -13.04
N SER A 28 10.59 0.64 -12.48
CA SER A 28 10.07 -0.52 -13.21
C SER A 28 9.10 -0.08 -14.32
N LYS A 29 9.31 -0.64 -15.52
CA LYS A 29 8.52 -0.34 -16.70
C LYS A 29 8.49 -1.56 -17.62
N TYR A 30 7.32 -2.01 -18.04
CA TYR A 30 7.20 -3.02 -19.09
C TYR A 30 7.32 -2.37 -20.50
N PRO A 31 7.66 -3.15 -21.53
CA PRO A 31 7.87 -2.61 -22.88
C PRO A 31 6.66 -1.89 -23.49
N ASP A 32 5.45 -2.29 -23.10
CA ASP A 32 4.17 -1.73 -23.55
C ASP A 32 3.71 -0.51 -22.73
N GLU A 33 4.45 -0.11 -21.70
CA GLU A 33 4.13 1.05 -20.89
C GLU A 33 4.91 2.28 -21.34
N GLU A 34 4.28 3.44 -21.29
CA GLU A 34 4.90 4.71 -21.64
C GLU A 34 5.85 5.21 -20.54
N PHE A 35 5.45 5.08 -19.27
CA PHE A 35 6.16 5.60 -18.11
C PHE A 35 6.41 4.52 -17.03
N PRO A 36 7.45 4.68 -16.22
CA PRO A 36 7.65 3.82 -15.05
C PRO A 36 6.53 3.97 -14.02
N VAL A 37 6.46 3.04 -13.06
CA VAL A 37 5.40 3.04 -12.03
C VAL A 37 5.63 4.06 -10.93
N GLY A 38 6.78 4.71 -10.84
CA GLY A 38 7.13 5.68 -9.80
C GLY A 38 7.80 6.94 -10.34
N GLY A 39 8.54 7.64 -9.46
CA GLY A 39 9.36 8.81 -9.77
C GLY A 39 8.69 10.16 -9.44
N TYR A 40 7.51 10.17 -8.82
CA TYR A 40 6.76 11.40 -8.48
C TYR A 40 6.32 11.47 -7.02
N GLY A 41 6.83 10.61 -6.19
CA GLY A 41 6.59 10.51 -4.77
C GLY A 41 6.75 9.08 -4.28
N ALA A 42 6.97 8.93 -2.99
CA ALA A 42 7.06 7.63 -2.34
C ALA A 42 6.55 7.73 -0.89
N GLY A 43 6.16 6.60 -0.32
CA GLY A 43 5.83 6.54 1.08
C GLY A 43 5.79 5.12 1.61
N ILE A 44 5.92 5.02 2.93
CA ILE A 44 5.80 3.77 3.67
C ILE A 44 4.93 3.97 4.91
N ALA A 45 4.19 2.93 5.26
CA ALA A 45 3.61 2.75 6.59
C ALA A 45 4.19 1.49 7.21
N ILE A 46 4.54 1.55 8.49
CA ILE A 46 5.11 0.44 9.25
C ILE A 46 4.29 0.26 10.51
N MET A 47 3.75 -0.93 10.71
CA MET A 47 3.15 -1.34 11.98
C MET A 47 4.17 -2.17 12.77
N PHE A 48 4.39 -1.78 14.01
CA PHE A 48 5.28 -2.46 14.95
C PHE A 48 4.53 -3.50 15.81
N ALA A 49 5.28 -4.31 16.54
CA ALA A 49 4.73 -5.39 17.37
C ALA A 49 3.87 -4.88 18.55
N ASP A 50 4.04 -3.62 18.96
CA ASP A 50 3.23 -2.93 19.97
C ASP A 50 1.97 -2.27 19.40
N GLY A 51 1.70 -2.43 18.11
CA GLY A 51 0.57 -1.83 17.41
C GLY A 51 0.80 -0.39 16.92
N ASP A 52 1.93 0.26 17.28
CA ASP A 52 2.26 1.60 16.79
C ASP A 52 2.42 1.60 15.28
N VAL A 53 1.85 2.61 14.62
CA VAL A 53 1.95 2.80 13.18
C VAL A 53 2.67 4.09 12.86
N ARG A 54 3.70 4.00 12.04
CA ARG A 54 4.46 5.16 11.57
C ARG A 54 4.40 5.27 10.07
N ILE A 55 4.21 6.49 9.61
CA ILE A 55 4.07 6.80 8.19
C ILE A 55 5.05 7.89 7.82
N GLU A 56 5.83 7.63 6.78
CA GLU A 56 6.72 8.61 6.17
C GLU A 56 6.42 8.70 4.67
N LYS A 57 6.37 9.94 4.16
CA LYS A 57 6.04 10.23 2.76
C LYS A 57 6.87 11.37 2.22
N VAL A 58 7.15 11.31 0.92
CA VAL A 58 7.80 12.39 0.17
C VAL A 58 7.06 12.64 -1.14
N GLY A 59 7.01 13.90 -1.56
CA GLY A 59 6.66 14.27 -2.93
C GLY A 59 7.87 14.19 -3.85
N LYS A 60 7.73 14.70 -5.07
CA LYS A 60 8.84 14.81 -6.01
C LYS A 60 9.72 16.03 -5.70
N THR A 61 10.77 15.82 -4.96
CA THR A 61 11.78 16.85 -4.64
C THR A 61 13.16 16.47 -5.21
N ALA A 62 13.36 15.16 -5.52
CA ALA A 62 14.57 14.61 -6.10
C ALA A 62 14.26 13.71 -7.30
N ASP A 63 15.31 13.21 -7.97
CA ASP A 63 15.20 12.28 -9.10
C ASP A 63 14.63 10.91 -8.68
N SER A 64 14.92 10.47 -7.44
CA SER A 64 14.36 9.25 -6.84
C SER A 64 13.69 9.57 -5.51
N PRO A 65 12.36 9.78 -5.49
CA PRO A 65 11.59 9.91 -4.26
C PRO A 65 11.78 8.73 -3.29
N ALA A 66 11.87 7.50 -3.79
CA ALA A 66 12.16 6.33 -2.94
C ALA A 66 13.56 6.40 -2.30
N GLY A 67 14.54 6.96 -3.01
CA GLY A 67 15.88 7.21 -2.46
C GLY A 67 15.88 8.31 -1.40
N GLU A 68 15.15 9.40 -1.62
CA GLU A 68 14.98 10.48 -0.64
C GLU A 68 14.26 10.00 0.62
N LEU A 69 13.19 9.22 0.45
CA LEU A 69 12.47 8.61 1.57
C LEU A 69 13.40 7.71 2.40
N GLU A 70 14.28 6.93 1.77
CA GLU A 70 15.30 6.12 2.46
C GLU A 70 16.18 6.97 3.37
N GLU A 71 16.67 8.12 2.88
CA GLU A 71 17.54 9.01 3.68
C GLU A 71 16.77 9.68 4.83
N ILE A 72 15.51 10.08 4.62
CA ILE A 72 14.66 10.62 5.69
C ILE A 72 14.46 9.57 6.77
N VAL A 73 14.08 8.37 6.38
CA VAL A 73 13.81 7.27 7.31
C VAL A 73 15.07 6.85 8.08
N LYS A 74 16.25 6.82 7.44
CA LYS A 74 17.53 6.56 8.12
C LYS A 74 17.87 7.63 9.17
N ASN A 75 17.58 8.89 8.88
CA ASN A 75 17.90 10.01 9.76
C ASN A 75 16.85 10.24 10.86
N ALA A 76 15.64 9.73 10.68
CA ALA A 76 14.60 9.84 11.69
C ALA A 76 14.93 8.94 12.89
N SER A 77 14.66 9.43 14.12
CA SER A 77 14.77 8.65 15.37
C SER A 77 13.91 7.38 15.38
N ILE A 78 12.97 7.28 14.47
CA ILE A 78 12.17 6.09 14.13
C ILE A 78 13.05 4.86 13.90
N MET A 79 14.26 5.08 13.37
CA MET A 79 15.19 4.02 12.98
C MET A 79 16.14 3.58 14.08
N ASN A 80 16.30 4.37 15.14
CA ASN A 80 17.12 3.99 16.29
C ASN A 80 16.49 2.82 17.10
N ALA A 81 15.17 2.61 16.97
CA ALA A 81 14.49 1.41 17.47
C ALA A 81 14.57 0.21 16.50
N GLY A 82 15.06 0.46 15.28
CA GLY A 82 15.21 -0.53 14.20
C GLY A 82 13.88 -1.07 13.69
N LEU A 83 13.83 -1.48 12.41
CA LEU A 83 12.74 -2.32 11.90
C LEU A 83 12.64 -3.68 12.62
N SER A 84 13.50 -3.94 13.62
CA SER A 84 13.59 -5.23 14.30
C SER A 84 12.25 -5.75 14.85
N ASN A 85 11.32 -4.85 15.14
CA ASN A 85 9.98 -5.16 15.65
C ASN A 85 8.85 -4.84 14.66
N ALA A 86 9.17 -4.48 13.41
CA ALA A 86 8.14 -4.26 12.40
C ALA A 86 7.45 -5.60 12.05
N LYS A 87 6.13 -5.60 12.03
CA LYS A 87 5.30 -6.77 11.66
C LYS A 87 4.76 -6.62 10.25
N VAL A 88 4.29 -5.43 9.90
CA VAL A 88 3.68 -5.11 8.61
C VAL A 88 4.37 -3.89 8.01
N LEU A 89 4.54 -3.91 6.70
CA LEU A 89 4.93 -2.75 5.92
C LEU A 89 4.04 -2.61 4.70
N LEU A 90 3.55 -1.40 4.46
CA LEU A 90 2.94 -0.98 3.20
C LEU A 90 3.83 0.08 2.56
N GLY A 91 4.26 -0.14 1.33
CA GLY A 91 5.11 0.76 0.57
C GLY A 91 4.47 1.15 -0.75
N HIS A 92 4.70 2.39 -1.18
CA HIS A 92 4.14 2.97 -2.38
C HIS A 92 5.16 3.81 -3.13
N VAL A 93 5.16 3.69 -4.46
CA VAL A 93 5.85 4.60 -5.37
C VAL A 93 4.84 5.22 -6.33
N ARG A 94 4.88 6.56 -6.44
CA ARG A 94 3.83 7.34 -7.09
C ARG A 94 4.18 7.71 -8.52
N ASN A 95 3.21 7.50 -9.42
CA ASN A 95 3.15 8.14 -10.73
C ASN A 95 1.73 8.71 -10.91
N PRO A 96 1.53 10.04 -10.75
CA PRO A 96 0.20 10.64 -10.76
C PRO A 96 -0.44 10.56 -12.15
N SER A 97 -1.77 10.56 -12.19
CA SER A 97 -2.52 10.76 -13.42
C SER A 97 -2.22 12.17 -14.02
N PRO A 98 -2.39 12.38 -15.32
CA PRO A 98 -2.11 13.67 -15.95
C PRO A 98 -2.79 14.86 -15.26
N GLY A 99 -4.04 14.69 -14.81
CA GLY A 99 -4.78 15.73 -14.08
C GLY A 99 -4.21 16.07 -12.69
N ASN A 100 -3.40 15.17 -12.10
CA ASN A 100 -2.81 15.32 -10.78
C ASN A 100 -1.30 15.62 -10.80
N MET A 101 -0.71 15.90 -11.96
CA MET A 101 0.72 16.23 -12.05
C MET A 101 1.13 17.44 -11.23
N GLY A 102 0.24 18.42 -11.06
CA GLY A 102 0.48 19.62 -10.22
C GLY A 102 0.67 19.29 -8.73
N THR A 103 0.18 18.12 -8.28
CA THR A 103 0.32 17.68 -6.88
C THR A 103 1.60 16.88 -6.61
N ALA A 104 2.43 16.61 -7.63
CA ALA A 104 3.59 15.73 -7.51
C ALA A 104 4.58 16.13 -6.42
N LYS A 105 4.78 17.45 -6.22
CA LYS A 105 5.72 17.99 -5.22
C LYS A 105 5.24 17.89 -3.76
N PHE A 106 3.96 17.59 -3.52
CA PHE A 106 3.37 17.57 -2.19
C PHE A 106 3.35 16.15 -1.63
N LYS A 107 3.90 15.96 -0.44
CA LYS A 107 3.87 14.69 0.26
C LYS A 107 2.45 14.27 0.66
N GLU A 108 1.56 15.24 0.90
CA GLU A 108 0.16 15.03 1.24
C GLU A 108 -0.63 14.34 0.11
N ALA A 109 -0.14 14.43 -1.13
CA ALA A 109 -0.71 13.70 -2.26
C ALA A 109 -0.03 12.35 -2.53
N ALA A 110 0.99 11.97 -1.74
CA ALA A 110 1.60 10.65 -1.78
C ALA A 110 0.92 9.71 -0.79
N GLN A 111 0.91 8.41 -1.13
CA GLN A 111 0.41 7.35 -0.24
C GLN A 111 1.55 6.81 0.63
N PRO A 112 1.23 6.15 1.77
CA PRO A 112 -0.08 5.66 2.24
C PRO A 112 -1.05 6.75 2.67
N PHE A 113 -2.38 6.48 2.52
CA PHE A 113 -3.45 7.27 3.11
C PHE A 113 -4.02 6.58 4.35
N VAL A 114 -4.63 7.35 5.26
CA VAL A 114 -5.12 6.86 6.56
C VAL A 114 -6.51 7.38 6.84
N GLY A 115 -7.40 6.48 7.26
CA GLY A 115 -8.64 6.78 7.95
C GLY A 115 -8.52 6.45 9.43
N HIS A 116 -8.91 7.40 10.29
CA HIS A 116 -9.03 7.21 11.74
C HIS A 116 -10.49 7.31 12.13
N PHE A 117 -10.94 6.36 12.94
CA PHE A 117 -12.33 6.20 13.32
C PHE A 117 -12.47 6.09 14.83
N GLU A 118 -13.71 6.15 15.31
CA GLU A 118 -14.04 5.79 16.68
C GLU A 118 -13.66 4.33 16.98
N GLN A 119 -13.72 3.91 18.24
CA GLN A 119 -13.35 2.56 18.70
C GLN A 119 -11.90 2.18 18.39
N GLN A 120 -11.00 3.18 18.30
CA GLN A 120 -9.57 3.00 18.00
C GLN A 120 -9.30 2.27 16.67
N LEU A 121 -10.29 2.25 15.76
CA LEU A 121 -10.09 1.69 14.42
C LEU A 121 -9.24 2.63 13.56
N THR A 122 -8.20 2.08 12.96
CA THR A 122 -7.35 2.77 11.98
C THR A 122 -7.24 1.92 10.72
N VAL A 123 -7.42 2.54 9.58
CA VAL A 123 -7.21 1.90 8.27
C VAL A 123 -6.12 2.65 7.51
N VAL A 124 -5.06 1.95 7.13
CA VAL A 124 -3.97 2.49 6.29
C VAL A 124 -4.03 1.80 4.94
N SER A 125 -3.95 2.55 3.84
CA SER A 125 -4.00 1.97 2.51
C SER A 125 -2.90 2.45 1.57
N VAL A 126 -2.49 1.55 0.68
CA VAL A 126 -1.75 1.86 -0.54
C VAL A 126 -2.50 1.30 -1.75
N HIS A 127 -2.55 2.06 -2.82
CA HIS A 127 -3.38 1.77 -3.99
C HIS A 127 -2.63 2.05 -5.29
N ASN A 128 -2.76 1.14 -6.24
CA ASN A 128 -2.36 1.28 -7.62
C ASN A 128 -3.58 1.10 -8.51
N GLY A 129 -4.03 2.16 -9.17
CA GLY A 129 -5.23 2.11 -9.99
C GLY A 129 -5.92 3.46 -10.11
N THR A 130 -7.22 3.39 -10.34
CA THR A 130 -8.13 4.54 -10.39
C THR A 130 -9.47 4.13 -9.80
N VAL A 131 -9.94 4.87 -8.81
CA VAL A 131 -11.30 4.75 -8.26
C VAL A 131 -12.21 5.67 -9.08
N GLU A 132 -12.95 5.12 -10.04
CA GLU A 132 -13.74 5.93 -10.97
C GLU A 132 -14.93 6.61 -10.30
N ASN A 133 -15.55 5.93 -9.33
CA ASN A 133 -16.69 6.45 -8.55
C ASN A 133 -16.27 7.21 -7.27
N TRP A 134 -15.03 7.68 -7.16
CA TRP A 134 -14.54 8.35 -5.95
C TRP A 134 -15.37 9.56 -5.50
N LYS A 135 -16.04 10.25 -6.43
CA LYS A 135 -16.88 11.42 -6.12
C LYS A 135 -18.11 11.05 -5.32
N ASP A 136 -18.74 9.93 -5.69
CA ASP A 136 -19.92 9.42 -5.03
C ASP A 136 -19.55 8.90 -3.64
N LEU A 137 -18.48 8.08 -3.55
CA LEU A 137 -17.98 7.59 -2.27
C LEU A 137 -17.58 8.74 -1.34
N ARG A 138 -16.87 9.75 -1.85
CA ARG A 138 -16.52 10.93 -1.04
C ARG A 138 -17.74 11.72 -0.58
N ALA A 139 -18.83 11.76 -1.36
CA ALA A 139 -20.04 12.48 -0.97
C ALA A 139 -20.73 11.84 0.26
N ASP A 140 -20.54 10.55 0.48
CA ASP A 140 -21.03 9.84 1.67
C ASP A 140 -20.15 10.09 2.90
N LEU A 141 -18.89 10.44 2.72
CA LEU A 141 -17.85 10.68 3.75
C LEU A 141 -17.79 12.16 4.20
N LYS A 142 -18.95 12.75 4.58
CA LYS A 142 -19.10 14.21 4.79
C LYS A 142 -18.27 14.77 5.93
N GLU A 143 -18.04 13.99 6.98
CA GLU A 143 -17.32 14.42 8.18
C GLU A 143 -15.83 14.06 8.18
N HIS A 144 -15.37 13.40 7.11
CA HIS A 144 -13.98 13.00 6.99
C HIS A 144 -13.08 14.16 6.51
N VAL A 145 -11.86 14.18 7.04
CA VAL A 145 -10.81 15.13 6.64
C VAL A 145 -9.82 14.40 5.74
N PHE A 146 -9.63 14.94 4.54
CA PHE A 146 -8.75 14.35 3.54
C PHE A 146 -7.42 15.10 3.47
N GLU A 147 -6.32 14.36 3.61
CA GLU A 147 -4.97 14.93 3.62
C GLU A 147 -4.58 15.51 2.26
N SER A 148 -4.93 14.82 1.16
CA SER A 148 -4.54 15.22 -0.20
C SER A 148 -5.13 16.58 -0.62
N GLU A 149 -6.21 17.02 -0.01
CA GLU A 149 -6.78 18.36 -0.27
C GLU A 149 -5.80 19.50 0.08
N LYS A 150 -4.88 19.27 1.01
CA LYS A 150 -3.80 20.21 1.34
C LYS A 150 -2.82 20.41 0.18
N ALA A 151 -2.77 19.47 -0.75
CA ALA A 151 -1.99 19.58 -1.99
C ALA A 151 -2.74 20.34 -3.11
N GLY A 152 -3.93 20.84 -2.83
CA GLY A 152 -4.77 21.61 -3.77
C GLY A 152 -5.60 20.74 -4.73
N SER A 153 -5.61 19.42 -4.54
CA SER A 153 -6.44 18.50 -5.32
C SER A 153 -6.68 17.21 -4.54
N PHE A 154 -7.90 16.74 -4.54
CA PHE A 154 -8.25 15.44 -3.97
C PHE A 154 -7.65 14.30 -4.80
N ILE A 155 -7.11 13.29 -4.13
CA ILE A 155 -6.58 12.07 -4.76
C ILE A 155 -7.59 10.93 -4.56
N ASP A 156 -8.09 10.37 -5.64
CA ASP A 156 -9.13 9.34 -5.67
C ASP A 156 -8.83 8.13 -4.76
N SER A 157 -7.58 7.74 -4.64
CA SER A 157 -7.13 6.65 -3.76
C SER A 157 -7.39 6.91 -2.28
N GLU A 158 -7.57 8.17 -1.86
CA GLU A 158 -7.78 8.50 -0.45
C GLU A 158 -9.17 8.14 0.05
N VAL A 159 -10.17 7.96 -0.83
CA VAL A 159 -11.48 7.49 -0.37
C VAL A 159 -11.40 6.07 0.21
N ILE A 160 -10.44 5.25 -0.24
CA ILE A 160 -10.38 3.82 0.07
C ILE A 160 -10.29 3.56 1.58
N PRO A 161 -9.29 4.09 2.33
CA PRO A 161 -9.19 3.81 3.76
C PRO A 161 -10.36 4.40 4.56
N HIS A 162 -10.92 5.54 4.11
CA HIS A 162 -12.06 6.18 4.76
C HIS A 162 -13.34 5.38 4.55
N TYR A 163 -13.63 4.98 3.32
CA TYR A 163 -14.84 4.23 3.00
C TYR A 163 -14.81 2.81 3.60
N PHE A 164 -13.65 2.16 3.57
CA PHE A 164 -13.49 0.84 4.18
C PHE A 164 -13.70 0.87 5.70
N GLY A 165 -13.24 1.92 6.37
CA GLY A 165 -13.46 2.08 7.79
C GLY A 165 -14.94 2.24 8.15
N GLU A 166 -15.74 2.97 7.35
CA GLU A 166 -17.18 3.06 7.53
C GLU A 166 -17.85 1.69 7.38
N ILE A 167 -17.49 0.92 6.34
CA ILE A 167 -18.00 -0.45 6.19
C ILE A 167 -17.67 -1.31 7.43
N LEU A 168 -16.45 -1.20 7.96
CA LEU A 168 -16.02 -1.96 9.14
C LEU A 168 -16.76 -1.56 10.43
N LEU A 169 -17.22 -0.31 10.55
CA LEU A 169 -18.04 0.14 11.68
C LEU A 169 -19.49 -0.40 11.59
N GLU A 170 -19.97 -0.66 10.39
CA GLU A 170 -21.31 -1.19 10.14
C GLU A 170 -21.38 -2.72 10.18
N GLN A 171 -20.23 -3.43 10.02
CA GLN A 171 -20.18 -4.89 9.89
C GLN A 171 -19.16 -5.51 10.85
N GLU A 172 -19.56 -6.57 11.55
CA GLU A 172 -18.65 -7.39 12.37
C GLU A 172 -17.80 -8.36 11.53
N ASP A 173 -18.25 -8.71 10.32
CA ASP A 173 -17.55 -9.62 9.42
C ASP A 173 -16.49 -8.88 8.59
N VAL A 174 -15.25 -8.95 9.05
CA VAL A 174 -14.07 -8.36 8.41
C VAL A 174 -13.89 -8.86 6.96
N ASP A 175 -14.20 -10.10 6.70
CA ASP A 175 -14.11 -10.71 5.36
C ASP A 175 -15.22 -10.21 4.44
N GLY A 176 -16.45 -10.08 4.96
CA GLY A 176 -17.59 -9.48 4.28
C GLY A 176 -17.34 -8.02 3.93
N ALA A 177 -16.79 -7.23 4.86
CA ALA A 177 -16.42 -5.84 4.63
C ALA A 177 -15.41 -5.67 3.48
N ALA A 178 -14.42 -6.54 3.39
CA ALA A 178 -13.44 -6.50 2.30
C ALA A 178 -14.04 -6.89 0.94
N TYR A 179 -15.03 -7.79 0.91
CA TYR A 179 -15.81 -8.08 -0.30
C TYR A 179 -16.69 -6.91 -0.72
N GLU A 180 -17.37 -6.28 0.23
CA GLU A 180 -18.19 -5.10 -0.06
C GLU A 180 -17.35 -3.96 -0.63
N LEU A 181 -16.17 -3.69 -0.06
CA LEU A 181 -15.27 -2.70 -0.62
C LEU A 181 -14.88 -3.07 -2.08
N LEU A 182 -14.52 -4.33 -2.33
CA LEU A 182 -14.17 -4.79 -3.68
C LEU A 182 -15.32 -4.59 -4.67
N ASP A 183 -16.55 -4.91 -4.27
CA ASP A 183 -17.74 -4.78 -5.13
C ASP A 183 -18.06 -3.31 -5.38
N THR A 184 -17.93 -2.45 -4.38
CA THR A 184 -18.27 -1.02 -4.45
C THR A 184 -17.29 -0.20 -5.29
N LEU A 185 -15.99 -0.50 -5.23
CA LEU A 185 -15.01 0.25 -6.03
C LEU A 185 -15.23 0.04 -7.52
N GLU A 186 -15.36 1.14 -8.27
CA GLU A 186 -15.38 1.12 -9.74
C GLU A 186 -14.00 1.44 -10.31
N GLY A 187 -13.75 0.98 -11.55
CA GLY A 187 -12.48 1.16 -12.23
C GLY A 187 -11.48 0.01 -11.97
N SER A 188 -10.22 0.29 -12.20
CA SER A 188 -9.14 -0.70 -12.06
C SER A 188 -8.36 -0.43 -10.78
N ASN A 189 -8.42 -1.36 -9.83
CA ASN A 189 -7.96 -1.16 -8.46
C ASN A 189 -7.11 -2.33 -7.96
N ALA A 190 -5.88 -2.08 -7.52
CA ALA A 190 -5.09 -2.99 -6.69
C ALA A 190 -4.72 -2.27 -5.41
N ALA A 191 -5.27 -2.67 -4.28
CA ALA A 191 -5.01 -2.03 -3.00
C ALA A 191 -4.56 -3.03 -1.94
N ALA A 192 -3.72 -2.55 -1.04
CA ALA A 192 -3.41 -3.21 0.22
C ALA A 192 -3.87 -2.30 1.35
N LEU A 193 -4.69 -2.85 2.25
CA LEU A 193 -5.25 -2.13 3.39
C LEU A 193 -4.84 -2.84 4.68
N LEU A 194 -4.29 -2.08 5.59
CA LEU A 194 -3.99 -2.51 6.95
C LEU A 194 -5.07 -1.95 7.87
N GLN A 195 -5.94 -2.84 8.33
CA GLN A 195 -6.92 -2.57 9.39
C GLN A 195 -6.28 -2.86 10.73
N ILE A 196 -6.46 -1.97 11.70
CA ILE A 196 -5.99 -2.12 13.08
C ILE A 196 -7.11 -1.68 14.01
N ASP A 197 -7.49 -2.54 14.92
CA ASP A 197 -8.38 -2.27 16.05
C ASP A 197 -7.68 -2.59 17.37
N GLU A 198 -8.39 -2.49 18.51
CA GLU A 198 -7.81 -2.72 19.84
C GLU A 198 -7.22 -4.12 20.04
N GLU A 199 -7.75 -5.13 19.36
CA GLU A 199 -7.42 -6.54 19.61
C GLU A 199 -6.71 -7.19 18.43
N ASN A 200 -6.94 -6.69 17.21
CA ASN A 200 -6.55 -7.37 15.98
C ASN A 200 -5.93 -6.42 14.96
N ALA A 201 -5.16 -7.00 14.07
CA ALA A 201 -4.77 -6.34 12.83
C ALA A 201 -4.94 -7.31 11.65
N PHE A 202 -5.43 -6.78 10.51
CA PHE A 202 -5.62 -7.54 9.28
C PHE A 202 -5.02 -6.80 8.10
N LEU A 203 -4.41 -7.55 7.20
CA LEU A 203 -4.01 -7.07 5.88
C LEU A 203 -4.98 -7.60 4.84
N HIS A 204 -5.64 -6.69 4.13
CA HIS A 204 -6.49 -7.02 3.00
C HIS A 204 -5.77 -6.67 1.71
N LEU A 205 -5.77 -7.60 0.77
CA LEU A 205 -5.32 -7.37 -0.59
C LEU A 205 -6.52 -7.50 -1.51
N ILE A 206 -6.83 -6.44 -2.25
CA ILE A 206 -7.92 -6.43 -3.22
C ILE A 206 -7.37 -6.12 -4.61
N TYR A 207 -7.95 -6.75 -5.63
CA TYR A 207 -7.63 -6.54 -7.03
C TYR A 207 -8.89 -6.61 -7.87
N LYS A 208 -9.15 -5.60 -8.70
CA LYS A 208 -10.30 -5.52 -9.60
C LYS A 208 -9.89 -4.89 -10.92
N GLY A 209 -10.30 -5.48 -12.03
CA GLY A 209 -10.00 -4.95 -13.36
C GLY A 209 -8.54 -5.18 -13.79
N LYS A 210 -7.91 -4.15 -14.33
CA LYS A 210 -6.53 -4.21 -14.87
C LYS A 210 -5.61 -3.14 -14.27
N PRO A 211 -5.36 -3.13 -12.94
CA PRO A 211 -4.46 -2.17 -12.31
C PRO A 211 -3.03 -2.62 -12.45
N ARG A 212 -2.28 -2.72 -13.33
CA ARG A 212 -0.84 -3.07 -13.48
C ARG A 212 -0.30 -4.30 -12.74
N GLY A 213 -1.17 -5.26 -12.38
CA GLY A 213 -0.76 -6.53 -11.79
C GLY A 213 -0.63 -6.52 -10.26
N LEU A 214 -0.60 -7.73 -9.71
CA LEU A 214 -0.35 -8.00 -8.31
C LEU A 214 0.23 -9.41 -8.18
N THR A 215 1.35 -9.55 -7.47
CA THR A 215 1.89 -10.84 -7.08
C THR A 215 1.94 -10.94 -5.57
N VAL A 216 1.50 -12.06 -5.03
CA VAL A 216 1.46 -12.37 -3.61
C VAL A 216 2.21 -13.68 -3.38
N TRP A 217 3.16 -13.66 -2.48
CA TRP A 217 3.89 -14.84 -1.99
C TRP A 217 3.47 -15.09 -0.55
N ALA A 218 3.12 -16.34 -0.25
CA ALA A 218 2.77 -16.76 1.10
C ALA A 218 3.54 -18.02 1.50
N ASN A 219 3.67 -18.25 2.81
CA ASN A 219 4.22 -19.47 3.36
C ASN A 219 3.34 -20.04 4.48
N ASN A 220 3.65 -21.26 4.92
CA ASN A 220 2.89 -21.98 5.94
C ASN A 220 3.01 -21.41 7.37
N LYS A 221 3.73 -20.29 7.55
CA LYS A 221 3.85 -19.58 8.83
C LYS A 221 2.97 -18.32 8.88
N GLY A 222 2.13 -18.10 7.87
CA GLY A 222 1.31 -16.90 7.76
C GLY A 222 2.10 -15.65 7.33
N GLU A 223 3.35 -15.81 6.90
CA GLU A 223 4.11 -14.70 6.32
C GLU A 223 3.67 -14.45 4.88
N VAL A 224 3.54 -13.17 4.53
CA VAL A 224 3.07 -12.71 3.22
C VAL A 224 4.01 -11.62 2.72
N ILE A 225 4.31 -11.65 1.43
CA ILE A 225 4.94 -10.56 0.68
C ILE A 225 4.05 -10.28 -0.53
N PHE A 226 3.82 -9.02 -0.87
CA PHE A 226 3.10 -8.64 -2.09
C PHE A 226 3.80 -7.51 -2.82
N CYS A 227 3.64 -7.48 -4.14
CA CYS A 227 4.14 -6.41 -4.99
C CYS A 227 3.32 -6.33 -6.28
N SER A 228 3.09 -5.11 -6.78
CA SER A 228 2.46 -4.94 -8.10
C SER A 228 3.31 -5.46 -9.25
N ARG A 229 4.62 -5.64 -9.02
CA ARG A 229 5.59 -6.21 -9.97
C ARG A 229 6.39 -7.32 -9.29
N PRO A 230 6.45 -8.54 -9.85
CA PRO A 230 7.23 -9.63 -9.23
C PRO A 230 8.75 -9.40 -9.27
N GLU A 231 9.29 -8.81 -10.34
CA GLU A 231 10.73 -8.74 -10.60
C GLU A 231 11.52 -8.01 -9.51
N PRO A 232 11.07 -6.87 -8.92
CA PRO A 232 11.77 -6.23 -7.82
C PRO A 232 11.94 -7.15 -6.60
N VAL A 233 10.89 -7.88 -6.23
CA VAL A 233 10.89 -8.82 -5.09
C VAL A 233 11.74 -10.04 -5.41
N GLU A 234 11.53 -10.69 -6.55
CA GLU A 234 12.25 -11.90 -6.95
C GLU A 234 13.76 -11.66 -7.05
N LYS A 235 14.18 -10.46 -7.47
CA LYS A 235 15.60 -10.13 -7.61
C LYS A 235 16.26 -9.70 -6.29
N GLU A 236 15.57 -8.86 -5.48
CA GLU A 236 16.14 -8.31 -4.26
C GLU A 236 15.96 -9.23 -3.04
N LEU A 237 14.94 -10.09 -3.05
CA LEU A 237 14.57 -10.96 -1.93
C LEU A 237 14.65 -12.46 -2.25
N GLU A 238 15.33 -12.87 -3.32
CA GLU A 238 15.42 -14.27 -3.74
C GLU A 238 15.83 -15.20 -2.58
N SER A 239 16.93 -14.86 -1.91
CA SER A 239 17.46 -15.64 -0.79
C SER A 239 16.46 -15.75 0.37
N LEU A 240 15.67 -14.70 0.63
CA LEU A 240 14.66 -14.69 1.65
C LEU A 240 13.47 -15.57 1.25
N LEU A 241 12.98 -15.44 0.01
CA LEU A 241 11.88 -16.26 -0.50
C LEU A 241 12.20 -17.76 -0.39
N LEU A 242 13.43 -18.14 -0.76
CA LEU A 242 13.90 -19.52 -0.67
C LEU A 242 14.07 -19.98 0.77
N SER A 243 14.77 -19.20 1.62
CA SER A 243 15.08 -19.61 3.00
C SER A 243 13.85 -19.69 3.90
N ARG A 244 12.84 -18.85 3.66
CA ARG A 244 11.56 -18.85 4.39
C ARG A 244 10.48 -19.70 3.73
N LYS A 245 10.81 -20.38 2.62
CA LYS A 245 9.93 -21.33 1.92
C LYS A 245 8.60 -20.70 1.50
N PHE A 246 8.67 -19.51 0.88
CA PHE A 246 7.50 -18.95 0.20
C PHE A 246 7.16 -19.80 -1.04
N LYS A 247 6.17 -20.67 -0.90
CA LYS A 247 5.79 -21.66 -1.94
C LYS A 247 4.50 -21.29 -2.66
N GLU A 248 3.59 -20.64 -1.95
CA GLU A 248 2.32 -20.20 -2.52
C GLU A 248 2.56 -18.87 -3.22
N LYS A 249 2.22 -18.84 -4.50
CA LYS A 249 2.34 -17.65 -5.32
C LYS A 249 1.07 -17.46 -6.13
N ILE A 250 0.40 -16.34 -5.92
CA ILE A 250 -0.66 -15.85 -6.80
C ILE A 250 -0.05 -14.70 -7.59
N SER A 251 -0.18 -14.75 -8.91
CA SER A 251 0.33 -13.69 -9.76
C SER A 251 -0.69 -13.34 -10.82
N ILE A 252 -1.15 -12.09 -10.81
CA ILE A 252 -2.03 -11.49 -11.81
C ILE A 252 -1.18 -10.53 -12.61
N SER A 253 -1.09 -10.73 -13.92
CA SER A 253 -0.27 -9.88 -14.79
C SER A 253 -0.89 -8.51 -15.00
N HIS A 254 -0.08 -7.53 -15.43
CA HIS A 254 -0.55 -6.18 -15.73
C HIS A 254 -1.56 -6.07 -16.89
N GLN A 255 -1.73 -7.13 -17.68
CA GLN A 255 -2.68 -7.21 -18.79
C GLN A 255 -3.94 -8.02 -18.46
N GLU A 256 -3.95 -8.67 -17.30
CA GLU A 256 -5.02 -9.56 -16.89
C GLU A 256 -6.15 -8.80 -16.19
N ASP A 257 -7.39 -9.04 -16.66
CA ASP A 257 -8.61 -8.58 -16.02
C ASP A 257 -9.05 -9.64 -15.01
N ALA A 258 -9.01 -9.31 -13.74
CA ALA A 258 -9.28 -10.27 -12.69
C ALA A 258 -9.96 -9.62 -11.48
N GLY A 259 -10.55 -10.45 -10.63
CA GLY A 259 -11.02 -10.10 -9.30
C GLY A 259 -10.32 -10.98 -8.26
N LEU A 260 -9.78 -10.38 -7.22
CA LEU A 260 -9.15 -11.09 -6.10
C LEU A 260 -9.39 -10.33 -4.81
N LYS A 261 -9.73 -11.06 -3.74
CA LYS A 261 -9.71 -10.58 -2.36
C LYS A 261 -8.99 -11.62 -1.49
N LEU A 262 -8.01 -11.16 -0.73
CA LEU A 262 -7.32 -11.96 0.29
C LEU A 262 -7.31 -11.18 1.59
N THR A 263 -7.56 -11.87 2.71
CA THR A 263 -7.46 -11.32 4.06
C THR A 263 -6.49 -12.16 4.87
N PHE A 264 -5.53 -11.51 5.50
CA PHE A 264 -4.52 -12.12 6.35
C PHE A 264 -4.58 -11.50 7.73
N ARG A 265 -4.75 -12.33 8.77
CA ARG A 265 -4.59 -11.87 10.14
C ARG A 265 -3.11 -11.65 10.43
N VAL A 266 -2.77 -10.50 11.00
CA VAL A 266 -1.40 -10.22 11.42
C VAL A 266 -1.13 -10.97 12.72
N PRO A 267 -0.07 -11.79 12.82
CA PRO A 267 0.29 -12.47 14.06
C PRO A 267 0.67 -11.47 15.15
N THR A 268 0.09 -11.63 16.31
CA THR A 268 0.41 -10.91 17.56
C THR A 268 1.84 -11.19 18.03
#